data_9571ef2fa08595285bd6dd5dcecb4171
#
_entry.id   9571ef2fa08595285bd6dd5dcecb4171
#
_cell.length_a   1.000
_cell.length_b   1.000
_cell.length_c   1.000
_cell.angle_alpha   90.00
_cell.angle_beta   90.00
_cell.angle_gamma   90.00
#
_symmetry.space_group_name_H-M   'P 1'
#
loop_
_entity.id
_entity.type
_entity.pdbx_description
1 polymer ?
#
loop_
_entity_poly.entity_id
_entity_poly.type
_entity_poly.pdbx_seq_one_letter_code
_entity_poly.pdbx_strand_id
1 'polypeptide(L)'
;MARKRAEKKSKKSYSRNKNKIIMVIVIVFFLVISGSATILYRPSEESSENGDGNGNDVSDGKWLFAMDTANIQYMYSVSGIPTLVVIDKEGNVAYYNAGAHSKEQLMPYIDSALEGTSESLGVAPDFTVTTFNNLEFTLSDYTGEVVILDIMGVGCQPCVIQMPELKKIKEEKGEQVTILSIDTYYSGETKQDVIDTYGEYIKL
;
A
#
# COMPACT_ATOMS: atom_id res chain seq x y z
N MET A 1 6.57 -7.58 40.36
CA MET A 1 7.60 -8.51 39.83
C MET A 1 7.50 -8.71 38.29
N ALA A 2 6.36 -8.61 37.67
CA ALA A 2 6.17 -8.80 36.20
C ALA A 2 6.92 -7.77 35.33
N ARG A 3 6.94 -6.49 35.70
CA ARG A 3 7.57 -5.40 34.90
C ARG A 3 9.08 -5.57 34.72
N LYS A 4 9.81 -6.08 35.72
CA LYS A 4 11.26 -6.37 35.62
C LYS A 4 11.60 -7.58 34.73
N ARG A 5 10.65 -8.52 34.54
CA ARG A 5 10.83 -9.69 33.64
C ARG A 5 10.67 -9.31 32.17
N ALA A 6 9.76 -8.40 31.84
CA ALA A 6 9.55 -7.91 30.47
C ALA A 6 10.77 -7.12 29.97
N GLU A 7 11.31 -6.22 30.80
CA GLU A 7 12.47 -5.41 30.46
C GLU A 7 13.75 -6.24 30.25
N LYS A 8 13.90 -7.34 31.03
CA LYS A 8 15.03 -8.27 30.85
C LYS A 8 14.94 -9.12 29.60
N LYS A 9 13.69 -9.43 29.09
CA LYS A 9 13.48 -10.14 27.82
C LYS A 9 13.76 -9.23 26.61
N SER A 10 13.36 -7.96 26.67
CA SER A 10 13.61 -6.97 25.62
C SER A 10 15.12 -6.72 25.44
N LYS A 11 15.86 -6.48 26.51
CA LYS A 11 17.32 -6.27 26.44
C LYS A 11 18.07 -7.50 25.90
N LYS A 12 17.58 -8.72 26.19
CA LYS A 12 18.20 -9.97 25.71
C LYS A 12 17.96 -10.22 24.21
N SER A 13 16.80 -9.81 23.69
CA SER A 13 16.48 -9.89 22.25
C SER A 13 17.31 -8.89 21.43
N TYR A 14 17.43 -7.66 21.91
CA TYR A 14 18.21 -6.61 21.24
C TYR A 14 19.72 -6.95 21.19
N SER A 15 20.29 -7.50 22.27
CA SER A 15 21.69 -7.94 22.29
C SER A 15 21.97 -9.10 21.32
N ARG A 16 21.01 -10.03 21.13
CA ARG A 16 21.16 -11.18 20.24
C ARG A 16 21.20 -10.78 18.77
N ASN A 17 20.46 -9.72 18.40
CA ASN A 17 20.42 -9.23 17.02
C ASN A 17 21.70 -8.45 16.67
N LYS A 18 22.24 -7.64 17.60
CA LYS A 18 23.53 -6.95 17.40
C LYS A 18 24.67 -7.92 17.13
N ASN A 19 24.77 -9.01 17.87
CA ASN A 19 25.83 -9.99 17.70
C ASN A 19 25.74 -10.72 16.33
N LYS A 20 24.52 -10.96 15.82
CA LYS A 20 24.34 -11.53 14.46
C LYS A 20 24.81 -10.58 13.37
N ILE A 21 24.48 -9.29 13.47
CA ILE A 21 24.90 -8.26 12.50
C ILE A 21 26.41 -8.08 12.51
N ILE A 22 27.05 -8.01 13.68
CA ILE A 22 28.50 -7.90 13.81
C ILE A 22 29.18 -9.13 13.21
N MET A 23 28.66 -10.34 13.44
CA MET A 23 29.21 -11.57 12.92
C MET A 23 29.16 -11.62 11.37
N VAL A 24 28.06 -11.14 10.76
CA VAL A 24 27.95 -11.06 9.29
C VAL A 24 28.94 -10.05 8.71
N ILE A 25 29.10 -8.89 9.34
CA ILE A 25 30.07 -7.86 8.90
C ILE A 25 31.51 -8.37 8.98
N VAL A 26 31.86 -9.08 10.03
CA VAL A 26 33.20 -9.66 10.20
C VAL A 26 33.49 -10.74 9.14
N ILE A 27 32.49 -11.60 8.82
CA ILE A 27 32.65 -12.63 7.79
C ILE A 27 32.84 -12.00 6.40
N VAL A 28 32.04 -10.96 6.06
CA VAL A 28 32.17 -10.25 4.78
C VAL A 28 33.53 -9.54 4.67
N PHE A 29 34.02 -8.94 5.77
CA PHE A 29 35.30 -8.27 5.81
C PHE A 29 36.49 -9.25 5.65
N PHE A 30 36.38 -10.46 6.22
CA PHE A 30 37.40 -11.51 6.07
C PHE A 30 37.47 -12.07 4.64
N LEU A 31 36.30 -12.18 3.94
CA LEU A 31 36.23 -12.65 2.55
C LEU A 31 36.86 -11.66 1.55
N VAL A 32 36.80 -10.36 1.86
CA VAL A 32 37.35 -9.29 1.05
C VAL A 32 38.93 -9.22 1.18
N ILE A 33 39.46 -9.55 2.36
CA ILE A 33 40.91 -9.47 2.62
C ILE A 33 41.66 -10.72 2.14
N SER A 34 41.02 -11.89 2.06
CA SER A 34 41.68 -13.15 1.69
C SER A 34 41.89 -13.35 0.18
N GLY A 35 41.51 -12.42 -0.67
CA GLY A 35 41.93 -12.37 -2.08
C GLY A 35 41.59 -13.59 -2.96
N SER A 36 40.70 -14.50 -2.51
CA SER A 36 40.42 -15.74 -3.21
C SER A 36 38.92 -15.85 -3.52
N ALA A 37 38.47 -15.03 -4.46
CA ALA A 37 37.19 -15.28 -5.15
C ALA A 37 37.25 -14.66 -6.55
N THR A 38 37.78 -15.41 -7.48
CA THR A 38 37.42 -15.22 -8.89
C THR A 38 35.99 -15.64 -9.07
N ILE A 39 35.07 -14.70 -8.92
CA ILE A 39 33.67 -14.91 -9.32
C ILE A 39 33.63 -14.78 -10.83
N LEU A 40 33.63 -15.92 -11.51
CA LEU A 40 33.24 -16.01 -12.91
C LEU A 40 31.77 -15.63 -13.02
N TYR A 41 31.51 -14.38 -13.38
CA TYR A 41 30.19 -13.91 -13.78
C TYR A 41 29.82 -14.61 -15.10
N ARG A 42 28.90 -15.58 -15.03
CA ARG A 42 28.31 -16.22 -16.19
C ARG A 42 26.89 -15.66 -16.32
N PRO A 43 26.55 -14.89 -17.35
CA PRO A 43 25.17 -14.56 -17.63
C PRO A 43 24.50 -15.82 -18.16
N SER A 44 23.60 -16.42 -17.42
CA SER A 44 22.65 -17.41 -17.93
C SER A 44 21.33 -16.70 -18.20
N GLU A 45 21.05 -16.50 -19.49
CA GLU A 45 19.69 -16.42 -19.97
C GLU A 45 19.04 -17.79 -19.71
N GLU A 46 17.96 -17.81 -18.93
CA GLU A 46 16.81 -18.68 -19.20
C GLU A 46 15.68 -18.37 -18.23
N SER A 47 14.55 -18.09 -18.84
CA SER A 47 13.21 -18.00 -18.31
C SER A 47 12.87 -19.14 -17.36
N SER A 48 12.38 -18.80 -16.17
CA SER A 48 11.49 -19.66 -15.42
C SER A 48 10.58 -18.77 -14.55
N GLU A 49 9.36 -18.64 -15.00
CA GLU A 49 8.24 -18.17 -14.19
C GLU A 49 8.12 -19.07 -12.95
N ASN A 50 8.34 -18.50 -11.78
CA ASN A 50 7.77 -18.96 -10.53
C ASN A 50 7.44 -17.72 -9.72
N GLY A 51 6.16 -17.35 -9.75
CA GLY A 51 5.62 -16.27 -8.97
C GLY A 51 5.61 -16.63 -7.51
N ASP A 52 6.43 -15.99 -6.73
CA ASP A 52 6.19 -15.78 -5.33
C ASP A 52 5.63 -14.36 -5.19
N GLY A 53 4.33 -14.36 -4.84
CA GLY A 53 3.51 -13.17 -4.88
C GLY A 53 3.86 -12.19 -3.77
N ASN A 54 4.82 -11.32 -4.04
CA ASN A 54 4.89 -10.00 -3.45
C ASN A 54 4.89 -8.99 -4.61
N GLY A 55 3.71 -8.88 -5.24
CA GLY A 55 3.52 -8.16 -6.48
C GLY A 55 3.38 -6.66 -6.32
N ASN A 56 4.38 -5.98 -5.75
CA ASN A 56 4.46 -4.53 -5.76
C ASN A 56 5.42 -4.03 -6.85
N ASP A 57 5.25 -4.48 -8.09
CA ASP A 57 5.85 -3.80 -9.23
C ASP A 57 4.99 -2.59 -9.60
N VAL A 58 5.42 -1.42 -9.16
CA VAL A 58 4.74 -0.12 -9.36
C VAL A 58 5.21 0.62 -10.61
N SER A 59 5.95 -0.05 -11.48
CA SER A 59 6.56 0.58 -12.66
C SER A 59 5.58 0.99 -13.76
N ASP A 60 4.32 0.52 -13.68
CA ASP A 60 3.31 0.72 -14.73
C ASP A 60 2.21 1.74 -14.38
N GLY A 61 2.29 2.40 -13.21
CA GLY A 61 1.31 3.40 -12.76
C GLY A 61 -0.07 2.83 -12.44
N LYS A 62 -0.18 1.51 -12.26
CA LYS A 62 -1.41 0.81 -11.91
C LYS A 62 -1.50 0.54 -10.42
N TRP A 63 -2.73 0.33 -9.92
CA TRP A 63 -2.97 0.04 -8.50
C TRP A 63 -4.12 -0.94 -8.28
N LEU A 64 -4.45 -1.21 -7.01
CA LEU A 64 -5.42 -2.22 -6.61
C LEU A 64 -6.86 -1.72 -6.79
N PHE A 65 -7.73 -2.61 -7.28
CA PHE A 65 -9.17 -2.39 -7.37
C PHE A 65 -9.91 -3.53 -6.70
N ALA A 66 -11.06 -3.21 -6.08
CA ALA A 66 -11.97 -4.19 -5.48
C ALA A 66 -13.43 -3.74 -5.67
N MET A 67 -14.35 -4.70 -5.57
CA MET A 67 -15.78 -4.41 -5.35
C MET A 67 -16.03 -4.26 -3.84
N ASP A 68 -16.95 -3.37 -3.45
CA ASP A 68 -17.33 -3.17 -2.04
C ASP A 68 -18.17 -4.33 -1.49
N THR A 69 -17.50 -5.46 -1.24
CA THR A 69 -18.13 -6.65 -0.64
C THR A 69 -18.19 -6.60 0.90
N ALA A 70 -17.53 -5.61 1.51
CA ALA A 70 -17.45 -5.44 2.96
C ALA A 70 -18.32 -4.29 3.49
N ASN A 71 -19.12 -3.64 2.64
CA ASN A 71 -19.93 -2.45 2.95
C ASN A 71 -19.08 -1.25 3.43
N ILE A 72 -17.95 -1.03 2.81
CA ILE A 72 -16.98 0.02 3.15
C ILE A 72 -17.62 1.39 3.02
N GLN A 73 -18.45 1.61 1.99
CA GLN A 73 -19.20 2.86 1.83
C GLN A 73 -20.01 3.25 3.08
N TYR A 74 -20.60 2.28 3.79
CA TYR A 74 -21.33 2.53 5.02
C TYR A 74 -20.40 2.71 6.22
N MET A 75 -19.33 1.91 6.30
CA MET A 75 -18.35 1.99 7.38
C MET A 75 -17.67 3.36 7.41
N TYR A 76 -17.36 3.91 6.24
CA TYR A 76 -16.75 5.23 6.07
C TYR A 76 -17.78 6.35 5.90
N SER A 77 -19.09 6.07 6.07
CA SER A 77 -20.18 7.07 5.96
C SER A 77 -20.11 7.88 4.65
N VAL A 78 -19.86 7.20 3.53
CA VAL A 78 -19.74 7.82 2.21
C VAL A 78 -21.05 8.43 1.78
N SER A 79 -21.07 9.75 1.57
CA SER A 79 -22.27 10.52 1.16
C SER A 79 -22.29 10.85 -0.33
N GLY A 80 -21.21 10.61 -1.04
CA GLY A 80 -21.07 10.83 -2.48
C GLY A 80 -19.76 10.28 -3.01
N ILE A 81 -19.67 10.05 -4.31
CA ILE A 81 -18.48 9.49 -4.97
C ILE A 81 -17.92 10.47 -6.01
N PRO A 82 -16.57 10.47 -6.20
CA PRO A 82 -15.62 9.72 -5.39
C PRO A 82 -15.53 10.27 -3.97
N THR A 83 -15.20 9.41 -3.00
CA THR A 83 -14.74 9.83 -1.68
C THR A 83 -13.31 9.34 -1.51
N LEU A 84 -12.41 10.28 -1.17
CA LEU A 84 -11.01 9.98 -0.94
C LEU A 84 -10.69 9.98 0.54
N VAL A 85 -9.99 8.94 0.98
CA VAL A 85 -9.52 8.78 2.36
C VAL A 85 -8.02 8.53 2.32
N VAL A 86 -7.23 9.33 3.04
CA VAL A 86 -5.82 9.04 3.29
C VAL A 86 -5.69 8.48 4.70
N ILE A 87 -5.07 7.32 4.82
CA ILE A 87 -4.83 6.62 6.08
C ILE A 87 -3.34 6.64 6.34
N ASP A 88 -2.95 7.10 7.53
CA ASP A 88 -1.55 7.20 7.94
C ASP A 88 -0.96 5.85 8.38
N LYS A 89 0.33 5.84 8.68
CA LYS A 89 1.08 4.64 9.08
C LYS A 89 0.61 4.01 10.40
N GLU A 90 -0.07 4.78 11.22
CA GLU A 90 -0.65 4.34 12.50
C GLU A 90 -2.07 3.78 12.33
N GLY A 91 -2.62 3.82 11.10
CA GLY A 91 -3.97 3.34 10.78
C GLY A 91 -5.06 4.37 11.11
N ASN A 92 -4.71 5.65 11.21
CA ASN A 92 -5.69 6.71 11.41
C ASN A 92 -6.05 7.38 10.09
N VAL A 93 -7.27 7.90 10.00
CA VAL A 93 -7.70 8.74 8.88
C VAL A 93 -7.03 10.11 9.00
N ALA A 94 -6.12 10.44 8.08
CA ALA A 94 -5.44 11.73 7.96
C ALA A 94 -6.20 12.72 7.05
N TYR A 95 -7.02 12.20 6.15
CA TYR A 95 -7.84 12.99 5.24
C TYR A 95 -9.10 12.23 4.85
N TYR A 96 -10.21 12.95 4.75
CA TYR A 96 -11.48 12.44 4.26
C TYR A 96 -12.24 13.54 3.54
N ASN A 97 -12.60 13.32 2.27
CA ASN A 97 -13.44 14.27 1.54
C ASN A 97 -14.13 13.61 0.34
N ALA A 98 -15.35 14.05 0.06
CA ALA A 98 -16.12 13.68 -1.12
C ALA A 98 -15.84 14.64 -2.28
N GLY A 99 -15.89 14.13 -3.52
CA GLY A 99 -15.63 14.85 -4.75
C GLY A 99 -14.23 14.59 -5.32
N ALA A 100 -14.03 14.96 -6.58
CA ALA A 100 -12.73 14.83 -7.23
C ALA A 100 -11.75 15.93 -6.75
N HIS A 101 -10.51 15.53 -6.53
CA HIS A 101 -9.43 16.39 -6.05
C HIS A 101 -8.20 16.25 -6.93
N SER A 102 -7.55 17.38 -7.22
CA SER A 102 -6.27 17.33 -7.92
C SER A 102 -5.17 16.75 -7.03
N LYS A 103 -4.12 16.26 -7.66
CA LYS A 103 -2.92 15.80 -6.96
C LYS A 103 -2.41 16.85 -5.97
N GLU A 104 -2.33 18.12 -6.39
CA GLU A 104 -1.83 19.22 -5.56
C GLU A 104 -2.66 19.47 -4.30
N GLN A 105 -3.95 19.17 -4.35
CA GLN A 105 -4.84 19.27 -3.19
C GLN A 105 -4.63 18.11 -2.19
N LEU A 106 -4.27 16.92 -2.69
CA LEU A 106 -4.08 15.72 -1.87
C LEU A 106 -2.66 15.61 -1.29
N MET A 107 -1.65 16.10 -2.03
CA MET A 107 -0.23 15.93 -1.67
C MET A 107 0.11 16.39 -0.25
N PRO A 108 -0.37 17.54 0.29
CA PRO A 108 -0.03 17.95 1.65
C PRO A 108 -0.46 16.93 2.71
N TYR A 109 -1.59 16.24 2.51
CA TYR A 109 -2.10 15.23 3.45
C TYR A 109 -1.32 13.91 3.30
N ILE A 110 -0.98 13.54 2.08
CA ILE A 110 -0.17 12.36 1.80
C ILE A 110 1.24 12.54 2.38
N ASP A 111 1.87 13.69 2.17
CA ASP A 111 3.20 13.98 2.68
C ASP A 111 3.21 14.00 4.21
N SER A 112 2.24 14.64 4.85
CA SER A 112 2.13 14.63 6.32
C SER A 112 1.91 13.22 6.88
N ALA A 113 1.13 12.37 6.19
CA ALA A 113 0.94 10.98 6.58
C ALA A 113 2.24 10.16 6.42
N LEU A 114 3.01 10.40 5.36
CA LEU A 114 4.32 9.77 5.14
C LEU A 114 5.36 10.19 6.19
N GLU A 115 5.32 11.46 6.62
CA GLU A 115 6.21 12.03 7.63
C GLU A 115 5.79 11.70 9.08
N GLY A 116 4.58 11.15 9.28
CA GLY A 116 4.02 10.89 10.61
C GLY A 116 3.64 12.17 11.37
N THR A 117 3.28 13.24 10.64
CA THR A 117 2.89 14.55 11.19
C THR A 117 1.43 14.87 10.91
N SER A 118 0.66 13.93 10.37
CA SER A 118 -0.76 14.08 10.06
C SER A 118 -1.61 14.30 11.31
N GLU A 119 -2.64 15.14 11.19
CA GLU A 119 -3.70 15.21 12.21
C GLU A 119 -4.66 14.03 12.03
N SER A 120 -4.93 13.31 13.12
CA SER A 120 -5.86 12.17 13.09
C SER A 120 -7.32 12.63 13.16
N LEU A 121 -8.14 12.19 12.21
CA LEU A 121 -9.59 12.33 12.25
C LEU A 121 -10.29 11.15 12.97
N GLY A 122 -9.52 10.17 13.42
CA GLY A 122 -9.98 8.95 14.09
C GLY A 122 -9.35 7.71 13.47
N VAL A 123 -9.52 6.57 14.13
CA VAL A 123 -9.03 5.27 13.63
C VAL A 123 -9.83 4.86 12.40
N ALA A 124 -9.14 4.46 11.34
CA ALA A 124 -9.78 3.95 10.13
C ALA A 124 -10.50 2.62 10.42
N PRO A 125 -11.78 2.48 10.04
CA PRO A 125 -12.48 1.19 10.13
C PRO A 125 -11.75 0.11 9.34
N ASP A 126 -11.44 -1.02 10.01
CA ASP A 126 -10.77 -2.14 9.37
C ASP A 126 -11.74 -2.95 8.49
N PHE A 127 -11.26 -3.48 7.37
CA PHE A 127 -12.05 -4.28 6.45
C PHE A 127 -11.15 -5.24 5.65
N THR A 128 -11.78 -6.26 5.08
CA THR A 128 -11.14 -7.18 4.14
C THR A 128 -11.94 -7.28 2.85
N VAL A 129 -11.28 -7.17 1.70
CA VAL A 129 -11.86 -7.36 0.36
C VAL A 129 -10.95 -8.21 -0.51
N THR A 130 -11.53 -8.85 -1.53
CA THR A 130 -10.75 -9.51 -2.58
C THR A 130 -10.54 -8.52 -3.73
N THR A 131 -9.30 -8.26 -4.07
CA THR A 131 -8.90 -7.38 -5.17
C THR A 131 -9.10 -8.05 -6.55
N PHE A 132 -9.01 -7.26 -7.61
CA PHE A 132 -9.24 -7.78 -8.97
C PHE A 132 -8.15 -8.74 -9.46
N ASN A 133 -6.96 -8.69 -8.90
CA ASN A 133 -5.90 -9.68 -9.10
C ASN A 133 -6.00 -10.89 -8.16
N ASN A 134 -7.15 -11.08 -7.49
CA ASN A 134 -7.49 -12.19 -6.61
C ASN A 134 -6.65 -12.29 -5.33
N LEU A 135 -6.04 -11.20 -4.88
CA LEU A 135 -5.38 -11.11 -3.58
C LEU A 135 -6.38 -10.63 -2.52
N GLU A 136 -6.24 -11.11 -1.31
CA GLU A 136 -6.94 -10.57 -0.16
C GLU A 136 -6.24 -9.29 0.31
N PHE A 137 -7.01 -8.22 0.51
CA PHE A 137 -6.55 -6.96 1.07
C PHE A 137 -7.27 -6.75 2.39
N THR A 138 -6.52 -6.76 3.49
CA THR A 138 -7.00 -6.39 4.82
C THR A 138 -6.31 -5.10 5.22
N LEU A 139 -7.07 -4.04 5.55
CA LEU A 139 -6.48 -2.72 5.81
C LEU A 139 -5.45 -2.75 6.94
N SER A 140 -5.72 -3.49 8.02
CA SER A 140 -4.79 -3.59 9.16
C SER A 140 -3.44 -4.23 8.84
N ASP A 141 -3.33 -5.00 7.75
CA ASP A 141 -2.06 -5.58 7.31
C ASP A 141 -1.11 -4.52 6.72
N TYR A 142 -1.64 -3.35 6.36
CA TYR A 142 -0.89 -2.21 5.83
C TYR A 142 -0.45 -1.21 6.91
N THR A 143 -0.53 -1.59 8.19
CA THR A 143 0.01 -0.77 9.29
C THR A 143 1.51 -0.53 9.08
N GLY A 144 1.93 0.74 9.08
CA GLY A 144 3.28 1.17 8.72
C GLY A 144 3.40 1.75 7.31
N GLU A 145 2.35 1.63 6.49
CA GLU A 145 2.24 2.19 5.15
C GLU A 145 1.18 3.30 5.09
N VAL A 146 1.27 4.19 4.11
CA VAL A 146 0.20 5.14 3.82
C VAL A 146 -0.74 4.52 2.78
N VAL A 147 -2.03 4.45 3.12
CA VAL A 147 -3.06 3.90 2.24
C VAL A 147 -3.99 5.01 1.76
N ILE A 148 -4.26 5.03 0.47
CA ILE A 148 -5.26 5.92 -0.15
C ILE A 148 -6.44 5.06 -0.59
N LEU A 149 -7.61 5.27 0.01
CA LEU A 149 -8.85 4.67 -0.46
C LEU A 149 -9.53 5.66 -1.39
N ASP A 150 -9.90 5.19 -2.57
CA ASP A 150 -10.73 5.87 -3.54
C ASP A 150 -12.06 5.11 -3.67
N ILE A 151 -13.08 5.60 -3.00
CA ILE A 151 -14.41 4.98 -2.99
C ILE A 151 -15.20 5.59 -4.14
N MET A 152 -15.47 4.79 -5.15
CA MET A 152 -15.88 5.24 -6.49
C MET A 152 -16.98 4.36 -7.09
N GLY A 153 -17.35 4.57 -8.35
CA GLY A 153 -18.30 3.75 -9.10
C GLY A 153 -18.26 4.00 -10.60
N VAL A 154 -18.74 3.04 -11.37
CA VAL A 154 -18.92 3.18 -12.83
C VAL A 154 -20.03 4.21 -13.12
N GLY A 155 -19.89 4.97 -14.21
CA GLY A 155 -20.85 6.02 -14.58
C GLY A 155 -20.70 7.32 -13.77
N CYS A 156 -19.80 7.38 -12.81
CA CYS A 156 -19.49 8.55 -12.01
C CYS A 156 -18.49 9.45 -12.75
N GLN A 157 -18.97 10.53 -13.38
CA GLN A 157 -18.10 11.45 -14.11
C GLN A 157 -16.99 12.06 -13.26
N PRO A 158 -17.22 12.51 -11.99
CA PRO A 158 -16.14 12.98 -11.13
C PRO A 158 -15.11 11.89 -10.80
N CYS A 159 -15.52 10.60 -10.74
CA CYS A 159 -14.59 9.49 -10.52
C CYS A 159 -13.65 9.31 -11.71
N VAL A 160 -14.14 9.45 -12.94
CA VAL A 160 -13.30 9.42 -14.15
C VAL A 160 -12.26 10.56 -14.12
N ILE A 161 -12.63 11.74 -13.62
CA ILE A 161 -11.70 12.88 -13.46
C ILE A 161 -10.66 12.59 -12.37
N GLN A 162 -11.01 11.82 -11.34
CA GLN A 162 -10.09 11.48 -10.24
C GLN A 162 -8.96 10.54 -10.68
N MET A 163 -9.21 9.59 -11.57
CA MET A 163 -8.24 8.56 -11.96
C MET A 163 -6.88 9.10 -12.42
N PRO A 164 -6.79 10.08 -13.36
CA PRO A 164 -5.50 10.61 -13.76
C PRO A 164 -4.75 11.35 -12.63
N GLU A 165 -5.46 11.89 -11.64
CA GLU A 165 -4.83 12.53 -10.49
C GLU A 165 -4.22 11.49 -9.54
N LEU A 166 -4.90 10.37 -9.29
CA LEU A 166 -4.35 9.24 -8.54
C LEU A 166 -3.15 8.62 -9.26
N LYS A 167 -3.20 8.52 -10.59
CA LYS A 167 -2.08 8.03 -11.40
C LYS A 167 -0.84 8.90 -11.21
N LYS A 168 -0.97 10.23 -11.25
CA LYS A 168 0.15 11.15 -10.99
C LYS A 168 0.72 10.97 -9.58
N ILE A 169 -0.14 10.73 -8.57
CA ILE A 169 0.29 10.44 -7.20
C ILE A 169 1.08 9.11 -7.17
N LYS A 170 0.55 8.06 -7.78
CA LYS A 170 1.20 6.75 -7.84
C LYS A 170 2.55 6.81 -8.55
N GLU A 171 2.64 7.53 -9.66
CA GLU A 171 3.88 7.74 -10.40
C GLU A 171 4.92 8.53 -9.58
N GLU A 172 4.50 9.52 -8.77
CA GLU A 172 5.41 10.32 -7.94
C GLU A 172 5.84 9.61 -6.67
N LYS A 173 4.92 8.94 -5.97
CA LYS A 173 5.17 8.32 -4.66
C LYS A 173 5.60 6.85 -4.75
N GLY A 174 5.29 6.20 -5.86
CA GLY A 174 5.67 4.80 -6.09
C GLY A 174 5.15 3.87 -4.99
N GLU A 175 6.05 3.12 -4.38
CA GLU A 175 5.75 2.15 -3.31
C GLU A 175 5.56 2.79 -1.93
N GLN A 176 5.77 4.10 -1.79
CA GLN A 176 5.55 4.79 -0.53
C GLN A 176 4.07 4.88 -0.15
N VAL A 177 3.18 4.73 -1.16
CA VAL A 177 1.73 4.74 -0.96
C VAL A 177 1.08 3.53 -1.62
N THR A 178 0.14 2.92 -0.92
CA THR A 178 -0.77 1.92 -1.48
C THR A 178 -2.09 2.59 -1.83
N ILE A 179 -2.57 2.42 -3.08
CA ILE A 179 -3.87 2.91 -3.52
C ILE A 179 -4.81 1.73 -3.70
N LEU A 180 -6.03 1.84 -3.18
CA LEU A 180 -7.11 0.90 -3.38
C LEU A 180 -8.36 1.66 -3.84
N SER A 181 -8.78 1.46 -5.09
CA SER A 181 -10.08 1.93 -5.57
C SER A 181 -11.15 0.88 -5.32
N ILE A 182 -12.26 1.29 -4.71
CA ILE A 182 -13.34 0.42 -4.26
C ILE A 182 -14.62 0.85 -4.96
N ASP A 183 -15.15 -0.02 -5.81
CA ASP A 183 -16.43 0.20 -6.49
C ASP A 183 -17.59 -0.12 -5.57
N THR A 184 -18.50 0.85 -5.38
CA THR A 184 -19.60 0.78 -4.43
C THR A 184 -20.88 0.15 -4.99
N TYR A 185 -20.84 -0.45 -6.18
CA TYR A 185 -22.03 -0.93 -6.90
C TYR A 185 -23.10 0.17 -7.10
N TYR A 186 -22.67 1.40 -7.30
CA TYR A 186 -23.53 2.58 -7.36
C TYR A 186 -24.71 2.45 -8.35
N SER A 187 -24.48 1.81 -9.50
CA SER A 187 -25.46 1.53 -10.54
C SER A 187 -25.70 0.04 -10.78
N GLY A 188 -25.27 -0.83 -9.88
CA GLY A 188 -25.39 -2.29 -10.01
C GLY A 188 -24.38 -2.91 -10.95
N GLU A 189 -23.23 -2.24 -11.13
CA GLU A 189 -22.13 -2.66 -11.97
C GLU A 189 -21.47 -3.95 -11.53
N THR A 190 -20.88 -4.63 -12.49
CA THR A 190 -20.08 -5.84 -12.27
C THR A 190 -18.58 -5.51 -12.29
N LYS A 191 -17.75 -6.44 -11.81
CA LYS A 191 -16.28 -6.36 -11.98
C LYS A 191 -15.88 -6.07 -13.44
N GLN A 192 -16.59 -6.67 -14.42
CA GLN A 192 -16.27 -6.46 -15.83
C GLN A 192 -16.56 -5.03 -16.26
N ASP A 193 -17.65 -4.41 -15.81
CA ASP A 193 -17.96 -3.02 -16.11
C ASP A 193 -16.89 -2.06 -15.57
N VAL A 194 -16.36 -2.35 -14.39
CA VAL A 194 -15.23 -1.60 -13.79
C VAL A 194 -13.96 -1.78 -14.64
N ILE A 195 -13.66 -3.01 -15.07
CA ILE A 195 -12.50 -3.29 -15.93
C ILE A 195 -12.64 -2.57 -17.28
N ASP A 196 -13.82 -2.60 -17.89
CA ASP A 196 -14.06 -1.95 -19.18
C ASP A 196 -13.93 -0.42 -19.10
N THR A 197 -14.25 0.15 -17.91
CA THR A 197 -14.21 1.60 -17.69
C THR A 197 -12.82 2.09 -17.27
N TYR A 198 -12.14 1.37 -16.36
CA TYR A 198 -10.94 1.82 -15.67
C TYR A 198 -9.71 0.93 -15.89
N GLY A 199 -9.77 -0.02 -16.84
CA GLY A 199 -8.77 -1.07 -17.03
C GLY A 199 -7.32 -0.59 -17.19
N GLU A 200 -7.11 0.63 -17.69
CA GLU A 200 -5.77 1.22 -17.81
C GLU A 200 -5.11 1.50 -16.46
N TYR A 201 -5.89 1.61 -15.38
CA TYR A 201 -5.42 1.88 -14.00
C TYR A 201 -5.36 0.61 -13.15
N ILE A 202 -5.95 -0.50 -13.60
CA ILE A 202 -6.12 -1.72 -12.79
C ILE A 202 -4.88 -2.61 -12.89
N LYS A 203 -4.35 -3.00 -11.71
CA LYS A 203 -3.38 -4.07 -11.58
C LYS A 203 -4.14 -5.41 -11.52
N LEU A 204 -4.03 -6.22 -12.58
CA LEU A 204 -4.62 -7.55 -12.71
C LEU A 204 -3.61 -8.65 -12.39
#